data_869afee06210f795fb71c6a496f4f4db
#
_entry.id   869afee06210f795fb71c6a496f4f4db
#
_cell.length_a   1.000
_cell.length_b   1.000
_cell.length_c   1.000
_cell.angle_alpha   90.00
_cell.angle_beta   90.00
_cell.angle_gamma   90.00
#
_symmetry.space_group_name_H-M   'P 1'
#
loop_
_entity.id
_entity.type
_entity.pdbx_description
1 polymer ?
#
loop_
_entity_poly.entity_id
_entity_poly.type
_entity_poly.pdbx_seq_one_letter_code
_entity_poly.pdbx_strand_id
1 'polypeptide(L)'
;MAGNQRVYKQRIRSTQTLQKVFRAMELIASSRIGQARRNAQEASPYDHALSQAVAALGTYSRFEHPITQERTDTKRVAILVVTSDRGMAGAYSATILRETGRLIEELVKEGKEPVIFTFGRRAQSYFGFRGTPIEFSWTGQSDRPSDEAIEEVATTLLDYFLQPAEAGGVAEVHIVFTRYVSMVSQVPEVRRMLPLKVVDVEGAGELDDAGNEALEKELAAKHGSSMPLYEFEPGPSEVLDALLTRYMGSRIRNALLQSAASELASRQQAMHTATDNAEDLIITYTRLANAARQGDITQEITEIVSGADALGSE
;
A
#
# COMPACT_ATOMS: atom_id res chain seq x y z
N MET A 1 40.52 -27.79 9.96
CA MET A 1 40.11 -26.39 9.87
C MET A 1 39.86 -25.84 8.45
N ALA A 2 40.28 -26.50 7.39
CA ALA A 2 39.99 -26.16 5.98
C ALA A 2 38.47 -25.98 5.65
N GLY A 3 37.56 -26.50 6.50
CA GLY A 3 36.13 -26.34 6.35
C GLY A 3 35.62 -24.88 6.47
N ASN A 4 36.25 -24.07 7.31
CA ASN A 4 35.77 -22.69 7.55
C ASN A 4 36.04 -21.76 6.38
N GLN A 5 37.20 -21.86 5.72
CA GLN A 5 37.51 -21.07 4.53
C GLN A 5 36.54 -21.36 3.38
N ARG A 6 36.20 -22.64 3.18
CA ARG A 6 35.22 -23.04 2.15
C ARG A 6 33.84 -22.49 2.41
N VAL A 7 33.38 -22.49 3.67
CA VAL A 7 32.10 -21.92 4.09
C VAL A 7 32.06 -20.42 3.83
N TYR A 8 33.10 -19.66 4.20
CA TYR A 8 33.14 -18.21 3.93
C TYR A 8 33.16 -17.91 2.42
N LYS A 9 33.91 -18.63 1.62
CA LYS A 9 33.93 -18.49 0.16
C LYS A 9 32.53 -18.75 -0.45
N GLN A 10 31.81 -19.74 0.06
CA GLN A 10 30.43 -20.02 -0.37
C GLN A 10 29.51 -18.89 0.01
N ARG A 11 29.57 -18.35 1.24
CA ARG A 11 28.78 -17.21 1.70
C ARG A 11 29.05 -15.98 0.85
N ILE A 12 30.30 -15.67 0.54
CA ILE A 12 30.67 -14.55 -0.34
C ILE A 12 29.97 -14.68 -1.69
N ARG A 13 30.05 -15.84 -2.34
CA ARG A 13 29.42 -16.09 -3.64
C ARG A 13 27.91 -15.94 -3.59
N SER A 14 27.23 -16.48 -2.56
CA SER A 14 25.79 -16.36 -2.38
C SER A 14 25.39 -14.90 -2.16
N THR A 15 26.13 -14.17 -1.30
CA THR A 15 25.84 -12.75 -1.02
C THR A 15 26.06 -11.87 -2.27
N GLN A 16 27.11 -12.13 -3.05
CA GLN A 16 27.35 -11.45 -4.33
C GLN A 16 26.21 -11.68 -5.34
N THR A 17 25.67 -12.90 -5.38
CA THR A 17 24.51 -13.19 -6.23
C THR A 17 23.27 -12.43 -5.77
N LEU A 18 23.01 -12.41 -4.46
CA LEU A 18 21.90 -11.65 -3.87
C LEU A 18 22.05 -10.14 -4.11
N GLN A 19 23.25 -9.58 -3.95
CA GLN A 19 23.57 -8.18 -4.23
C GLN A 19 23.18 -7.79 -5.67
N LYS A 20 23.54 -8.63 -6.65
CA LYS A 20 23.16 -8.40 -8.05
C LYS A 20 21.65 -8.40 -8.25
N VAL A 21 20.93 -9.29 -7.57
CA VAL A 21 19.46 -9.34 -7.61
C VAL A 21 18.85 -8.08 -6.99
N PHE A 22 19.33 -7.65 -5.81
CA PHE A 22 18.86 -6.44 -5.15
C PHE A 22 19.07 -5.21 -6.02
N ARG A 23 20.26 -5.06 -6.61
CA ARG A 23 20.57 -3.96 -7.51
C ARG A 23 19.70 -3.94 -8.77
N ALA A 24 19.41 -5.11 -9.34
CA ALA A 24 18.51 -5.22 -10.49
C ALA A 24 17.07 -4.81 -10.09
N MET A 25 16.59 -5.25 -8.92
CA MET A 25 15.25 -4.88 -8.43
C MET A 25 15.15 -3.39 -8.08
N GLU A 26 16.19 -2.78 -7.52
CA GLU A 26 16.31 -1.34 -7.28
C GLU A 26 16.15 -0.56 -8.59
N LEU A 27 16.91 -0.95 -9.63
CA LEU A 27 16.85 -0.30 -10.95
C LEU A 27 15.47 -0.45 -11.62
N ILE A 28 14.83 -1.62 -11.50
CA ILE A 28 13.48 -1.82 -12.02
C ILE A 28 12.47 -0.93 -11.29
N ALA A 29 12.54 -0.86 -9.96
CA ALA A 29 11.67 0.00 -9.18
C ALA A 29 11.90 1.48 -9.52
N SER A 30 13.15 1.92 -9.61
CA SER A 30 13.54 3.29 -10.01
C SER A 30 13.03 3.67 -11.39
N SER A 31 13.11 2.76 -12.37
CA SER A 31 12.58 2.99 -13.72
C SER A 31 11.06 3.17 -13.75
N ARG A 32 10.33 2.39 -12.92
CA ARG A 32 8.86 2.39 -12.92
C ARG A 32 8.24 3.51 -12.09
N ILE A 33 8.91 3.98 -11.05
CA ILE A 33 8.34 4.97 -10.13
C ILE A 33 8.02 6.30 -10.82
N GLY A 34 8.82 6.71 -11.81
CA GLY A 34 8.57 7.93 -12.58
C GLY A 34 7.21 7.90 -13.29
N GLN A 35 6.85 6.76 -13.88
CA GLN A 35 5.54 6.57 -14.53
C GLN A 35 4.41 6.47 -13.50
N ALA A 36 4.61 5.70 -12.42
CA ALA A 36 3.60 5.55 -11.37
C ALA A 36 3.25 6.91 -10.73
N ARG A 37 4.26 7.76 -10.47
CA ARG A 37 4.05 9.13 -9.99
C ARG A 37 3.25 9.99 -10.95
N ARG A 38 3.60 9.96 -12.24
CA ARG A 38 2.84 10.71 -13.26
C ARG A 38 1.40 10.27 -13.28
N ASN A 39 1.13 8.97 -13.34
CA ASN A 39 -0.23 8.43 -13.34
C ASN A 39 -1.03 8.89 -12.10
N ALA A 40 -0.42 8.85 -10.91
CA ALA A 40 -1.05 9.31 -9.68
C ALA A 40 -1.33 10.82 -9.69
N GLN A 41 -0.40 11.62 -10.23
CA GLN A 41 -0.55 13.08 -10.36
C GLN A 41 -1.60 13.47 -11.42
N GLU A 42 -1.65 12.77 -12.54
CA GLU A 42 -2.62 13.00 -13.62
C GLU A 42 -4.06 12.63 -13.23
N ALA A 43 -4.22 11.64 -12.34
CA ALA A 43 -5.53 11.25 -11.81
C ALA A 43 -6.08 12.26 -10.78
N SER A 44 -5.23 13.00 -10.09
CA SER A 44 -5.61 13.90 -8.99
C SER A 44 -6.55 15.05 -9.40
N PRO A 45 -6.34 15.79 -10.51
CA PRO A 45 -7.24 16.88 -10.90
C PRO A 45 -8.66 16.42 -11.20
N TYR A 46 -8.81 15.25 -11.81
CA TYR A 46 -10.12 14.66 -12.10
C TYR A 46 -10.84 14.24 -10.82
N ASP A 47 -10.13 13.57 -9.90
CA ASP A 47 -10.65 13.19 -8.59
C ASP A 47 -11.10 14.41 -7.79
N HIS A 48 -10.32 15.49 -7.82
CA HIS A 48 -10.64 16.76 -7.19
C HIS A 48 -11.88 17.40 -7.80
N ALA A 49 -11.98 17.49 -9.13
CA ALA A 49 -13.14 18.07 -9.81
C ALA A 49 -14.42 17.30 -9.52
N LEU A 50 -14.37 15.96 -9.50
CA LEU A 50 -15.51 15.14 -9.12
C LEU A 50 -15.90 15.32 -7.65
N SER A 51 -14.92 15.42 -6.77
CA SER A 51 -15.17 15.66 -5.33
C SER A 51 -15.87 17.01 -5.12
N GLN A 52 -15.46 18.05 -5.83
CA GLN A 52 -16.13 19.36 -5.80
C GLN A 52 -17.56 19.30 -6.35
N ALA A 53 -17.79 18.58 -7.46
CA ALA A 53 -19.12 18.45 -8.04
C ALA A 53 -20.09 17.71 -7.10
N VAL A 54 -19.61 16.63 -6.45
CA VAL A 54 -20.40 15.87 -5.46
C VAL A 54 -20.68 16.72 -4.22
N ALA A 55 -19.71 17.48 -3.71
CA ALA A 55 -19.89 18.40 -2.59
C ALA A 55 -20.91 19.51 -2.91
N ALA A 56 -20.83 20.09 -4.12
CA ALA A 56 -21.80 21.08 -4.58
C ALA A 56 -23.22 20.52 -4.66
N LEU A 57 -23.39 19.30 -5.22
CA LEU A 57 -24.68 18.61 -5.23
C LEU A 57 -25.23 18.43 -3.81
N GLY A 58 -24.39 17.99 -2.87
CA GLY A 58 -24.80 17.81 -1.47
C GLY A 58 -25.25 19.09 -0.79
N THR A 59 -24.67 20.23 -1.15
CA THR A 59 -25.01 21.54 -0.56
C THR A 59 -26.28 22.13 -1.16
N TYR A 60 -26.50 22.00 -2.48
CA TYR A 60 -27.64 22.62 -3.18
C TYR A 60 -28.89 21.77 -3.17
N SER A 61 -28.80 20.52 -2.79
CA SER A 61 -29.95 19.61 -2.87
C SER A 61 -29.93 18.67 -1.67
N ARG A 62 -30.93 18.76 -0.81
CA ARG A 62 -31.18 17.79 0.27
C ARG A 62 -31.64 16.47 -0.37
N PHE A 63 -30.71 15.63 -0.79
CA PHE A 63 -31.04 14.35 -1.38
C PHE A 63 -31.08 13.24 -0.34
N GLU A 64 -32.16 12.49 -0.41
CA GLU A 64 -32.20 11.14 0.12
C GLU A 64 -31.71 10.18 -0.98
N HIS A 65 -30.38 9.98 -1.07
CA HIS A 65 -29.80 8.99 -1.97
C HIS A 65 -29.19 7.85 -1.14
N PRO A 66 -29.33 6.57 -1.55
CA PRO A 66 -28.80 5.44 -0.80
C PRO A 66 -27.32 5.58 -0.42
N ILE A 67 -26.53 6.26 -1.26
CA ILE A 67 -25.06 6.43 -1.05
C ILE A 67 -24.74 7.53 -0.03
N THR A 68 -25.67 8.45 0.26
CA THR A 68 -25.48 9.51 1.27
C THR A 68 -26.12 9.17 2.61
N GLN A 69 -26.97 8.15 2.67
CA GLN A 69 -27.66 7.74 3.89
C GLN A 69 -26.88 6.65 4.63
N GLU A 70 -26.82 6.75 5.94
CA GLU A 70 -26.30 5.69 6.79
C GLU A 70 -27.24 4.50 6.79
N ARG A 71 -26.73 3.34 6.41
CA ARG A 71 -27.49 2.08 6.42
C ARG A 71 -27.50 1.49 7.82
N THR A 72 -28.69 1.22 8.33
CA THR A 72 -28.88 0.58 9.65
C THR A 72 -29.43 -0.84 9.54
N ASP A 73 -29.72 -1.30 8.31
CA ASP A 73 -30.28 -2.62 8.00
C ASP A 73 -29.20 -3.75 8.06
N THR A 74 -27.92 -3.39 8.02
CA THR A 74 -26.81 -4.32 8.13
C THR A 74 -25.69 -3.74 8.98
N LYS A 75 -24.90 -4.63 9.62
CA LYS A 75 -23.69 -4.28 10.39
C LYS A 75 -22.41 -4.59 9.62
N ARG A 76 -22.53 -5.16 8.43
CA ARG A 76 -21.38 -5.53 7.60
C ARG A 76 -20.68 -4.30 7.05
N VAL A 77 -19.34 -4.27 7.15
CA VAL A 77 -18.50 -3.15 6.69
C VAL A 77 -17.42 -3.71 5.77
N ALA A 78 -17.41 -3.30 4.51
CA ALA A 78 -16.38 -3.69 3.57
C ALA A 78 -15.08 -2.92 3.82
N ILE A 79 -13.97 -3.63 3.85
CA ILE A 79 -12.62 -3.06 3.98
C ILE A 79 -11.78 -3.54 2.80
N LEU A 80 -11.47 -2.64 1.87
CA LEU A 80 -10.50 -2.90 0.81
C LEU A 80 -9.08 -2.66 1.33
N VAL A 81 -8.28 -3.71 1.40
CA VAL A 81 -6.90 -3.69 1.90
C VAL A 81 -5.93 -3.73 0.73
N VAL A 82 -5.21 -2.62 0.49
CA VAL A 82 -4.29 -2.49 -0.64
C VAL A 82 -2.86 -2.78 -0.21
N THR A 83 -2.28 -3.88 -0.72
CA THR A 83 -0.91 -4.31 -0.42
C THR A 83 -0.15 -4.69 -1.69
N SER A 84 1.12 -5.05 -1.56
CA SER A 84 1.93 -5.51 -2.69
C SER A 84 1.63 -6.97 -3.08
N ASP A 85 1.83 -7.28 -4.35
CA ASP A 85 1.85 -8.67 -4.83
C ASP A 85 3.17 -9.36 -4.51
N ARG A 86 4.28 -8.62 -4.53
CA ARG A 86 5.63 -9.14 -4.32
C ARG A 86 6.19 -8.66 -3.01
N GLY A 87 7.10 -9.42 -2.43
CA GLY A 87 7.88 -9.00 -1.27
C GLY A 87 8.93 -7.94 -1.61
N MET A 88 9.84 -7.75 -0.68
CA MET A 88 11.00 -6.86 -0.81
C MET A 88 10.64 -5.39 -1.02
N ALA A 89 9.52 -4.95 -0.45
CA ALA A 89 9.06 -3.57 -0.42
C ALA A 89 9.15 -2.97 1.01
N GLY A 90 10.14 -3.37 1.79
CA GLY A 90 10.34 -2.89 3.16
C GLY A 90 9.12 -3.12 4.04
N ALA A 91 8.73 -2.10 4.79
CA ALA A 91 7.60 -2.13 5.72
C ALA A 91 6.23 -1.85 5.04
N TYR A 92 6.18 -1.57 3.73
CA TYR A 92 4.99 -1.14 3.01
C TYR A 92 3.73 -1.95 3.37
N SER A 93 3.72 -3.25 3.03
CA SER A 93 2.56 -4.11 3.31
C SER A 93 2.32 -4.35 4.80
N ALA A 94 3.38 -4.45 5.60
CA ALA A 94 3.24 -4.67 7.05
C ALA A 94 2.57 -3.48 7.75
N THR A 95 2.83 -2.26 7.30
CA THR A 95 2.21 -1.05 7.84
C THR A 95 0.72 -1.02 7.53
N ILE A 96 0.33 -1.29 6.28
CA ILE A 96 -1.09 -1.38 5.87
C ILE A 96 -1.83 -2.46 6.68
N LEU A 97 -1.25 -3.64 6.82
CA LEU A 97 -1.87 -4.73 7.58
C LEU A 97 -2.06 -4.38 9.06
N ARG A 98 -1.14 -3.60 9.65
CA ARG A 98 -1.27 -3.11 11.01
C ARG A 98 -2.40 -2.08 11.15
N GLU A 99 -2.49 -1.12 10.22
CA GLU A 99 -3.58 -0.13 10.22
C GLU A 99 -4.93 -0.81 9.96
N THR A 100 -4.98 -1.79 9.06
CA THR A 100 -6.19 -2.61 8.86
C THR A 100 -6.60 -3.33 10.14
N GLY A 101 -5.62 -3.87 10.90
CA GLY A 101 -5.91 -4.50 12.20
C GLY A 101 -6.55 -3.54 13.19
N ARG A 102 -6.05 -2.30 13.27
CA ARG A 102 -6.64 -1.25 14.12
C ARG A 102 -8.07 -0.91 13.71
N LEU A 103 -8.30 -0.70 12.41
CA LEU A 103 -9.63 -0.43 11.89
C LEU A 103 -10.60 -1.58 12.22
N ILE A 104 -10.18 -2.83 12.04
CA ILE A 104 -11.00 -4.00 12.38
C ILE A 104 -11.37 -3.98 13.87
N GLU A 105 -10.40 -3.71 14.77
CA GLU A 105 -10.65 -3.65 16.21
C GLU A 105 -11.62 -2.51 16.57
N GLU A 106 -11.53 -1.35 15.94
CA GLU A 106 -12.44 -0.21 16.12
C GLU A 106 -13.86 -0.56 15.67
N LEU A 107 -14.02 -1.10 14.46
CA LEU A 107 -15.32 -1.51 13.93
C LEU A 107 -15.99 -2.61 14.78
N VAL A 108 -15.23 -3.59 15.24
CA VAL A 108 -15.75 -4.64 16.13
C VAL A 108 -16.21 -4.06 17.48
N LYS A 109 -15.47 -3.09 18.05
CA LYS A 109 -15.91 -2.38 19.28
C LYS A 109 -17.22 -1.62 19.08
N GLU A 110 -17.44 -1.09 17.87
CA GLU A 110 -18.70 -0.45 17.48
C GLU A 110 -19.85 -1.45 17.21
N GLY A 111 -19.57 -2.75 17.30
CA GLY A 111 -20.55 -3.82 17.03
C GLY A 111 -20.80 -4.07 15.55
N LYS A 112 -19.87 -3.65 14.69
CA LYS A 112 -19.87 -3.87 13.23
C LYS A 112 -19.13 -5.18 12.87
N GLU A 113 -19.41 -5.68 11.67
CA GLU A 113 -18.86 -6.93 11.12
C GLU A 113 -17.95 -6.63 9.92
N PRO A 114 -16.62 -6.59 10.09
CA PRO A 114 -15.68 -6.34 9.01
C PRO A 114 -15.70 -7.45 7.95
N VAL A 115 -15.81 -7.07 6.68
CA VAL A 115 -15.76 -7.94 5.49
C VAL A 115 -14.54 -7.56 4.68
N ILE A 116 -13.62 -8.50 4.47
CA ILE A 116 -12.31 -8.23 3.91
C ILE A 116 -12.29 -8.43 2.40
N PHE A 117 -11.89 -7.37 1.69
CA PHE A 117 -11.53 -7.38 0.29
C PHE A 117 -10.04 -7.08 0.18
N THR A 118 -9.33 -7.79 -0.69
CA THR A 118 -7.88 -7.62 -0.80
C THR A 118 -7.45 -7.25 -2.21
N PHE A 119 -6.60 -6.23 -2.32
CA PHE A 119 -5.86 -5.92 -3.52
C PHE A 119 -4.36 -6.14 -3.26
N GLY A 120 -3.79 -7.17 -3.90
CA GLY A 120 -2.41 -7.60 -3.69
C GLY A 120 -2.28 -8.88 -2.85
N ARG A 121 -1.35 -9.72 -3.29
CA ARG A 121 -1.14 -11.08 -2.77
C ARG A 121 -0.71 -11.12 -1.30
N ARG A 122 -0.06 -10.05 -0.80
CA ARG A 122 0.39 -10.01 0.59
C ARG A 122 -0.77 -9.97 1.59
N ALA A 123 -1.81 -9.18 1.33
CA ALA A 123 -3.02 -9.17 2.15
C ALA A 123 -3.75 -10.52 2.07
N GLN A 124 -3.91 -11.07 0.86
CA GLN A 124 -4.52 -12.38 0.65
C GLN A 124 -3.82 -13.47 1.48
N SER A 125 -2.49 -13.53 1.42
CA SER A 125 -1.70 -14.51 2.18
C SER A 125 -1.81 -14.29 3.69
N TYR A 126 -1.83 -13.04 4.16
CA TYR A 126 -1.91 -12.69 5.56
C TYR A 126 -3.24 -13.11 6.19
N PHE A 127 -4.36 -12.77 5.57
CA PHE A 127 -5.68 -13.13 6.08
C PHE A 127 -5.96 -14.62 5.91
N GLY A 128 -5.54 -15.22 4.78
CA GLY A 128 -5.63 -16.65 4.57
C GLY A 128 -4.88 -17.47 5.61
N PHE A 129 -3.66 -17.07 6.00
CA PHE A 129 -2.89 -17.71 7.06
C PHE A 129 -3.58 -17.62 8.44
N ARG A 130 -4.30 -16.53 8.70
CA ARG A 130 -5.04 -16.32 9.95
C ARG A 130 -6.42 -16.97 9.95
N GLY A 131 -6.83 -17.59 8.86
CA GLY A 131 -8.17 -18.16 8.72
C GLY A 131 -9.29 -17.11 8.67
N THR A 132 -8.95 -15.83 8.41
CA THR A 132 -9.93 -14.76 8.24
C THR A 132 -10.56 -14.89 6.85
N PRO A 133 -11.89 -14.96 6.72
CA PRO A 133 -12.55 -15.02 5.42
C PRO A 133 -12.24 -13.79 4.58
N ILE A 134 -11.98 -14.03 3.30
CA ILE A 134 -11.77 -12.98 2.29
C ILE A 134 -12.93 -13.08 1.31
N GLU A 135 -13.69 -12.01 1.16
CA GLU A 135 -14.87 -11.97 0.28
C GLU A 135 -14.45 -11.96 -1.18
N PHE A 136 -13.49 -11.11 -1.53
CA PHE A 136 -12.92 -11.03 -2.87
C PHE A 136 -11.43 -10.65 -2.86
N SER A 137 -10.68 -11.06 -3.89
CA SER A 137 -9.23 -10.84 -3.94
C SER A 137 -8.76 -10.57 -5.36
N TRP A 138 -8.11 -9.42 -5.58
CA TRP A 138 -7.42 -9.05 -6.82
C TRP A 138 -5.90 -9.15 -6.62
N THR A 139 -5.22 -9.77 -7.56
CA THR A 139 -3.76 -9.99 -7.47
C THR A 139 -3.08 -9.80 -8.82
N GLY A 140 -1.77 -9.53 -8.79
CA GLY A 140 -0.91 -9.47 -9.98
C GLY A 140 -0.71 -8.08 -10.56
N GLN A 141 -1.38 -7.04 -10.02
CA GLN A 141 -1.38 -5.69 -10.56
C GLN A 141 -1.09 -4.59 -9.54
N SER A 142 -0.53 -4.92 -8.35
CA SER A 142 -0.34 -3.95 -7.27
C SER A 142 0.59 -2.79 -7.64
N ASP A 143 1.63 -3.04 -8.42
CA ASP A 143 2.62 -2.04 -8.85
C ASP A 143 2.24 -1.32 -10.17
N ARG A 144 1.21 -1.82 -10.86
CA ARG A 144 0.66 -1.23 -12.09
C ARG A 144 -0.79 -1.67 -12.30
N PRO A 145 -1.74 -1.09 -11.53
CA PRO A 145 -3.15 -1.41 -11.71
C PRO A 145 -3.63 -0.98 -13.10
N SER A 146 -4.33 -1.87 -13.80
CA SER A 146 -4.97 -1.55 -15.08
C SER A 146 -6.30 -0.86 -14.87
N ASP A 147 -6.79 -0.18 -15.90
CA ASP A 147 -8.08 0.51 -15.83
C ASP A 147 -9.23 -0.49 -15.60
N GLU A 148 -9.15 -1.66 -16.23
CA GLU A 148 -10.13 -2.73 -16.05
C GLU A 148 -10.16 -3.25 -14.60
N ALA A 149 -8.99 -3.45 -14.00
CA ALA A 149 -8.92 -3.91 -12.60
C ALA A 149 -9.46 -2.84 -11.63
N ILE A 150 -9.19 -1.56 -11.89
CA ILE A 150 -9.71 -0.45 -11.11
C ILE A 150 -11.24 -0.40 -11.19
N GLU A 151 -11.79 -0.54 -12.40
CA GLU A 151 -13.23 -0.54 -12.63
C GLU A 151 -13.91 -1.74 -11.99
N GLU A 152 -13.32 -2.94 -12.10
CA GLU A 152 -13.81 -4.15 -11.43
C GLU A 152 -13.87 -3.98 -9.91
N VAL A 153 -12.82 -3.45 -9.29
CA VAL A 153 -12.80 -3.17 -7.84
C VAL A 153 -13.90 -2.17 -7.47
N ALA A 154 -14.05 -1.08 -8.24
CA ALA A 154 -15.03 -0.04 -7.96
C ALA A 154 -16.46 -0.56 -8.08
N THR A 155 -16.75 -1.28 -9.15
CA THR A 155 -18.08 -1.86 -9.40
C THR A 155 -18.41 -2.90 -8.33
N THR A 156 -17.48 -3.80 -8.01
CA THR A 156 -17.69 -4.82 -6.97
C THR A 156 -18.04 -4.19 -5.62
N LEU A 157 -17.28 -3.19 -5.17
CA LEU A 157 -17.54 -2.55 -3.88
C LEU A 157 -18.85 -1.77 -3.87
N LEU A 158 -19.20 -1.13 -4.99
CA LEU A 158 -20.46 -0.42 -5.14
C LEU A 158 -21.64 -1.40 -5.14
N ASP A 159 -21.54 -2.53 -5.82
CA ASP A 159 -22.55 -3.57 -5.84
C ASP A 159 -22.82 -4.13 -4.44
N TYR A 160 -21.76 -4.42 -3.66
CA TYR A 160 -21.91 -4.84 -2.25
C TYR A 160 -22.59 -3.76 -1.38
N PHE A 161 -22.33 -2.49 -1.65
CA PHE A 161 -22.99 -1.41 -0.91
C PHE A 161 -24.46 -1.24 -1.29
N LEU A 162 -24.81 -1.42 -2.56
CA LEU A 162 -26.19 -1.28 -3.05
C LEU A 162 -27.05 -2.53 -2.80
N GLN A 163 -26.43 -3.69 -2.57
CA GLN A 163 -27.16 -4.92 -2.30
C GLN A 163 -27.98 -4.85 -1.01
N PRO A 164 -29.15 -5.51 -0.94
CA PRO A 164 -29.92 -5.69 0.29
C PRO A 164 -29.09 -6.42 1.36
N ALA A 165 -29.37 -6.17 2.65
CA ALA A 165 -28.71 -6.84 3.76
C ALA A 165 -28.80 -8.37 3.68
N GLU A 166 -29.95 -8.89 3.27
CA GLU A 166 -30.24 -10.33 3.10
C GLU A 166 -29.37 -10.99 2.01
N ALA A 167 -28.96 -10.23 1.01
CA ALA A 167 -28.06 -10.67 -0.05
C ALA A 167 -26.56 -10.50 0.29
N GLY A 168 -26.26 -10.06 1.50
CA GLY A 168 -24.89 -9.85 1.95
C GLY A 168 -24.37 -8.43 1.77
N GLY A 169 -25.27 -7.46 1.58
CA GLY A 169 -24.93 -6.04 1.44
C GLY A 169 -24.17 -5.49 2.65
N VAL A 170 -23.41 -4.41 2.43
CA VAL A 170 -22.60 -3.73 3.45
C VAL A 170 -23.14 -2.33 3.75
N ALA A 171 -22.99 -1.88 5.00
CA ALA A 171 -23.40 -0.54 5.42
C ALA A 171 -22.34 0.51 5.10
N GLU A 172 -21.07 0.12 5.11
CA GLU A 172 -19.95 1.04 4.89
C GLU A 172 -18.91 0.38 3.98
N VAL A 173 -18.17 1.22 3.26
CA VAL A 173 -17.01 0.82 2.47
C VAL A 173 -15.81 1.67 2.90
N HIS A 174 -14.76 1.01 3.39
CA HIS A 174 -13.49 1.60 3.74
C HIS A 174 -12.39 1.10 2.80
N ILE A 175 -11.39 1.95 2.56
CA ILE A 175 -10.16 1.56 1.87
C ILE A 175 -8.96 1.86 2.77
N VAL A 176 -8.06 0.89 2.89
CA VAL A 176 -6.78 1.03 3.59
C VAL A 176 -5.66 0.96 2.55
N PHE A 177 -4.99 2.07 2.34
CA PHE A 177 -4.01 2.22 1.28
C PHE A 177 -2.82 3.07 1.75
N THR A 178 -1.80 3.23 0.90
CA THR A 178 -0.66 4.09 1.21
C THR A 178 -0.65 5.31 0.30
N ARG A 179 -0.73 6.49 0.88
CA ARG A 179 -0.58 7.76 0.18
C ARG A 179 0.90 8.05 -0.08
N TYR A 180 1.22 8.33 -1.32
CA TYR A 180 2.56 8.74 -1.73
C TYR A 180 2.78 10.23 -1.44
N VAL A 181 3.71 10.54 -0.55
CA VAL A 181 4.10 11.92 -0.25
C VAL A 181 5.43 12.26 -0.94
N SER A 182 6.43 11.38 -0.79
CA SER A 182 7.74 11.52 -1.40
C SER A 182 8.43 10.16 -1.53
N MET A 183 9.63 10.15 -2.12
CA MET A 183 10.47 8.93 -2.19
C MET A 183 10.81 8.35 -0.81
N VAL A 184 10.86 9.18 0.21
CA VAL A 184 11.26 8.82 1.58
C VAL A 184 10.07 8.67 2.51
N SER A 185 8.93 9.29 2.16
CA SER A 185 7.74 9.34 3.00
C SER A 185 6.53 8.77 2.27
N GLN A 186 6.00 7.67 2.80
CA GLN A 186 4.76 7.04 2.38
C GLN A 186 3.90 6.86 3.64
N VAL A 187 2.66 7.35 3.59
CA VAL A 187 1.78 7.41 4.77
C VAL A 187 0.61 6.45 4.56
N PRO A 188 0.41 5.49 5.48
CA PRO A 188 -0.79 4.65 5.46
C PRO A 188 -2.01 5.54 5.75
N GLU A 189 -3.09 5.29 5.04
CA GLU A 189 -4.33 6.05 5.16
C GLU A 189 -5.52 5.10 5.19
N VAL A 190 -6.43 5.35 6.11
CA VAL A 190 -7.74 4.71 6.17
C VAL A 190 -8.76 5.74 5.71
N ARG A 191 -9.53 5.41 4.69
CA ARG A 191 -10.53 6.32 4.14
C ARG A 191 -11.89 5.63 4.06
N ARG A 192 -12.91 6.23 4.67
CA ARG A 192 -14.29 5.83 4.45
C ARG A 192 -14.73 6.33 3.08
N MET A 193 -15.15 5.43 2.23
CA MET A 193 -15.59 5.72 0.86
C MET A 193 -17.10 5.90 0.79
N LEU A 194 -17.84 5.06 1.50
CA LEU A 194 -19.30 5.05 1.56
C LEU A 194 -19.77 4.77 2.99
N PRO A 195 -20.94 5.32 3.39
CA PRO A 195 -21.70 6.37 2.71
C PRO A 195 -20.93 7.69 2.65
N LEU A 196 -21.25 8.51 1.66
CA LEU A 196 -20.67 9.83 1.52
C LEU A 196 -21.20 10.74 2.64
N LYS A 197 -20.31 11.32 3.43
CA LYS A 197 -20.71 12.41 4.33
C LYS A 197 -20.85 13.68 3.51
N VAL A 198 -22.08 14.13 3.31
CA VAL A 198 -22.36 15.48 2.83
C VAL A 198 -22.17 16.41 4.01
N VAL A 199 -21.11 17.22 3.98
CA VAL A 199 -20.85 18.19 5.04
C VAL A 199 -21.65 19.43 4.71
N ASP A 200 -22.66 19.73 5.54
CA ASP A 200 -23.31 21.05 5.51
C ASP A 200 -22.25 22.11 5.89
N VAL A 201 -22.00 23.05 5.01
CA VAL A 201 -20.97 24.10 5.15
C VAL A 201 -21.25 25.05 6.35
N GLU A 202 -22.39 24.92 7.04
CA GLU A 202 -22.73 25.70 8.22
C GLU A 202 -22.15 25.20 9.55
N GLY A 203 -21.45 24.05 9.54
CA GLY A 203 -20.86 23.47 10.74
C GLY A 203 -19.54 22.77 10.44
N ALA A 204 -18.48 23.52 10.22
CA ALA A 204 -17.11 22.97 10.17
C ALA A 204 -16.69 22.48 11.57
N GLY A 205 -17.18 21.31 11.96
CA GLY A 205 -16.80 20.58 13.15
C GLY A 205 -16.57 19.12 12.80
N GLU A 206 -15.33 18.68 12.94
CA GLU A 206 -14.87 17.29 12.88
C GLU A 206 -14.93 16.60 11.52
N LEU A 207 -14.04 17.03 10.63
CA LEU A 207 -13.54 16.20 9.55
C LEU A 207 -12.15 15.70 9.94
N ASP A 208 -12.09 14.47 10.36
CA ASP A 208 -10.83 13.77 10.65
C ASP A 208 -10.24 13.23 9.35
N ASP A 209 -9.70 14.13 8.51
CA ASP A 209 -8.95 13.78 7.32
C ASP A 209 -8.03 14.93 6.90
N ALA A 210 -6.74 14.78 7.16
CA ALA A 210 -5.69 15.75 6.76
C ALA A 210 -5.67 16.06 5.24
N GLY A 211 -6.37 15.28 4.42
CA GLY A 211 -6.58 15.53 3.00
C GLY A 211 -7.69 16.54 2.70
N ASN A 212 -8.72 16.60 3.55
CA ASN A 212 -9.82 17.54 3.39
C ASN A 212 -9.46 18.94 3.94
N GLU A 213 -8.65 19.03 5.01
CA GLU A 213 -8.14 20.33 5.51
C GLU A 213 -7.30 21.10 4.48
N ALA A 214 -6.49 20.38 3.70
CA ALA A 214 -5.72 21.01 2.62
C ALA A 214 -6.64 21.46 1.48
N LEU A 215 -7.69 20.71 1.18
CA LEU A 215 -8.70 21.02 0.19
C LEU A 215 -9.56 22.21 0.61
N GLU A 216 -10.02 22.25 1.87
CA GLU A 216 -10.77 23.38 2.44
C GLU A 216 -9.95 24.66 2.48
N LYS A 217 -8.69 24.59 2.89
CA LYS A 217 -7.76 25.73 2.88
C LYS A 217 -7.48 26.23 1.45
N GLU A 218 -7.38 25.33 0.48
CA GLU A 218 -7.15 25.70 -0.92
C GLU A 218 -8.41 26.26 -1.58
N LEU A 219 -9.60 25.73 -1.24
CA LEU A 219 -10.90 26.24 -1.66
C LEU A 219 -11.21 27.60 -1.03
N ALA A 220 -10.98 27.76 0.27
CA ALA A 220 -11.15 29.03 0.98
C ALA A 220 -10.16 30.11 0.51
N ALA A 221 -8.92 29.72 0.14
CA ALA A 221 -7.91 30.65 -0.36
C ALA A 221 -8.12 31.06 -1.81
N LYS A 222 -8.72 30.22 -2.67
CA LYS A 222 -8.93 30.50 -4.09
C LYS A 222 -10.26 31.17 -4.42
N HIS A 223 -11.29 30.99 -3.60
CA HIS A 223 -12.65 31.43 -3.97
C HIS A 223 -13.36 32.17 -2.85
N GLY A 224 -12.75 33.07 -2.14
CA GLY A 224 -13.43 33.91 -1.14
C GLY A 224 -14.93 33.66 -1.02
N SER A 225 -15.39 32.94 -0.04
CA SER A 225 -16.77 32.65 0.43
C SER A 225 -17.94 32.50 -0.58
N SER A 226 -17.66 32.33 -1.87
CA SER A 226 -18.70 32.15 -2.91
C SER A 226 -18.52 30.81 -3.57
N MET A 227 -19.32 29.81 -3.20
CA MET A 227 -19.42 28.56 -3.97
C MET A 227 -19.91 28.85 -5.38
N PRO A 228 -19.34 28.22 -6.43
CA PRO A 228 -19.86 28.39 -7.79
C PRO A 228 -21.30 27.89 -7.85
N LEU A 229 -22.16 28.69 -8.47
CA LEU A 229 -23.54 28.32 -8.77
C LEU A 229 -23.52 27.26 -9.87
N TYR A 230 -23.95 26.03 -9.52
CA TYR A 230 -24.12 24.94 -10.49
C TYR A 230 -25.61 24.87 -10.87
N GLU A 231 -25.85 24.70 -12.16
CA GLU A 231 -27.17 24.36 -12.72
C GLU A 231 -27.10 22.89 -13.16
N PHE A 232 -28.04 22.06 -12.71
CA PHE A 232 -28.00 20.60 -12.92
C PHE A 232 -29.07 20.19 -13.95
N GLU A 233 -28.65 19.66 -15.09
CA GLU A 233 -29.50 19.12 -16.13
C GLU A 233 -29.16 17.63 -16.39
N PRO A 234 -30.16 16.73 -16.56
CA PRO A 234 -31.62 16.98 -16.59
C PRO A 234 -32.26 17.18 -15.20
N GLY A 235 -31.65 16.66 -14.17
CA GLY A 235 -32.09 16.83 -12.79
C GLY A 235 -31.01 16.38 -11.79
N PRO A 236 -31.03 16.95 -10.59
CA PRO A 236 -29.98 16.70 -9.60
C PRO A 236 -29.84 15.22 -9.23
N SER A 237 -30.92 14.44 -9.13
CA SER A 237 -30.88 13.00 -8.80
C SER A 237 -30.21 12.16 -9.90
N GLU A 238 -30.57 12.40 -11.17
CA GLU A 238 -30.01 11.67 -12.30
C GLU A 238 -28.54 11.99 -12.52
N VAL A 239 -28.16 13.25 -12.30
CA VAL A 239 -26.75 13.68 -12.33
C VAL A 239 -25.98 13.05 -11.20
N LEU A 240 -26.57 12.93 -10.01
CA LEU A 240 -25.94 12.31 -8.85
C LEU A 240 -25.63 10.83 -9.09
N ASP A 241 -26.59 10.03 -9.61
CA ASP A 241 -26.37 8.62 -9.95
C ASP A 241 -25.17 8.42 -10.89
N ALA A 242 -25.11 9.25 -11.95
CA ALA A 242 -24.01 9.17 -12.91
C ALA A 242 -22.66 9.62 -12.33
N LEU A 243 -22.67 10.64 -11.48
CA LEU A 243 -21.46 11.16 -10.83
C LEU A 243 -20.93 10.22 -9.76
N LEU A 244 -21.79 9.58 -8.98
CA LEU A 244 -21.37 8.74 -7.86
C LEU A 244 -20.59 7.50 -8.31
N THR A 245 -21.04 6.84 -9.37
CA THR A 245 -20.30 5.72 -9.96
C THR A 245 -18.90 6.18 -10.42
N ARG A 246 -18.82 7.33 -11.08
CA ARG A 246 -17.56 7.92 -11.52
C ARG A 246 -16.69 8.39 -10.36
N TYR A 247 -17.30 8.96 -9.33
CA TYR A 247 -16.62 9.38 -8.10
C TYR A 247 -15.97 8.20 -7.39
N MET A 248 -16.72 7.11 -7.17
CA MET A 248 -16.17 5.90 -6.58
C MET A 248 -15.01 5.34 -7.40
N GLY A 249 -15.19 5.22 -8.71
CA GLY A 249 -14.13 4.77 -9.62
C GLY A 249 -12.88 5.66 -9.56
N SER A 250 -13.06 6.98 -9.54
CA SER A 250 -11.96 7.95 -9.43
C SER A 250 -11.21 7.85 -8.11
N ARG A 251 -11.93 7.77 -6.99
CA ARG A 251 -11.34 7.64 -5.64
C ARG A 251 -10.54 6.35 -5.48
N ILE A 252 -11.08 5.22 -5.97
CA ILE A 252 -10.38 3.93 -5.95
C ILE A 252 -9.16 3.98 -6.88
N ARG A 253 -9.31 4.56 -8.08
CA ARG A 253 -8.20 4.78 -9.00
C ARG A 253 -7.06 5.56 -8.33
N ASN A 254 -7.38 6.69 -7.72
CA ASN A 254 -6.41 7.52 -7.02
C ASN A 254 -5.71 6.72 -5.91
N ALA A 255 -6.45 6.03 -5.06
CA ALA A 255 -5.88 5.22 -3.98
C ALA A 255 -4.96 4.09 -4.49
N LEU A 256 -5.35 3.37 -5.54
CA LEU A 256 -4.53 2.30 -6.12
C LEU A 256 -3.27 2.83 -6.81
N LEU A 257 -3.36 3.96 -7.53
CA LEU A 257 -2.21 4.60 -8.17
C LEU A 257 -1.23 5.20 -7.14
N GLN A 258 -1.73 5.82 -6.08
CA GLN A 258 -0.94 6.28 -4.94
C GLN A 258 -0.21 5.13 -4.25
N SER A 259 -0.92 4.01 -4.05
CA SER A 259 -0.35 2.79 -3.47
C SER A 259 0.73 2.18 -4.35
N ALA A 260 0.53 2.13 -5.67
CA ALA A 260 1.52 1.63 -6.62
C ALA A 260 2.81 2.47 -6.60
N ALA A 261 2.69 3.81 -6.57
CA ALA A 261 3.83 4.72 -6.44
C ALA A 261 4.56 4.52 -5.11
N SER A 262 3.81 4.36 -4.00
CA SER A 262 4.34 4.12 -2.66
C SER A 262 5.03 2.76 -2.55
N GLU A 263 4.47 1.71 -3.14
CA GLU A 263 5.06 0.37 -3.20
C GLU A 263 6.42 0.40 -3.92
N LEU A 264 6.48 1.08 -5.08
CA LEU A 264 7.71 1.18 -5.87
C LEU A 264 8.78 2.00 -5.14
N ALA A 265 8.40 3.11 -4.46
CA ALA A 265 9.32 3.89 -3.65
C ALA A 265 9.89 3.09 -2.48
N SER A 266 9.03 2.42 -1.72
CA SER A 266 9.43 1.56 -0.61
C SER A 266 10.31 0.39 -1.08
N ARG A 267 10.01 -0.19 -2.25
CA ARG A 267 10.84 -1.25 -2.85
C ARG A 267 12.21 -0.73 -3.26
N GLN A 268 12.29 0.42 -3.92
CA GLN A 268 13.56 1.02 -4.29
C GLN A 268 14.44 1.24 -3.07
N GLN A 269 13.89 1.88 -2.03
CA GLN A 269 14.63 2.16 -0.79
C GLN A 269 15.08 0.86 -0.07
N ALA A 270 14.20 -0.14 0.02
CA ALA A 270 14.53 -1.42 0.64
C ALA A 270 15.62 -2.18 -0.13
N MET A 271 15.60 -2.13 -1.46
CA MET A 271 16.62 -2.79 -2.29
C MET A 271 17.95 -2.04 -2.26
N HIS A 272 17.95 -0.72 -2.20
CA HIS A 272 19.15 0.09 -1.98
C HIS A 272 19.83 -0.32 -0.67
N THR A 273 19.11 -0.26 0.44
CA THR A 273 19.63 -0.69 1.76
C THR A 273 20.10 -2.15 1.77
N ALA A 274 19.39 -3.05 1.08
CA ALA A 274 19.79 -4.47 0.98
C ALA A 274 21.08 -4.63 0.16
N THR A 275 21.32 -3.80 -0.86
CA THR A 275 22.55 -3.78 -1.66
C THR A 275 23.74 -3.36 -0.80
N ASP A 276 23.61 -2.28 -0.02
CA ASP A 276 24.66 -1.80 0.88
C ASP A 276 24.99 -2.82 1.98
N ASN A 277 23.96 -3.39 2.62
CA ASN A 277 24.14 -4.45 3.62
C ASN A 277 24.83 -5.71 3.03
N ALA A 278 24.54 -6.04 1.78
CA ALA A 278 25.20 -7.16 1.11
C ALA A 278 26.68 -6.86 0.85
N GLU A 279 27.04 -5.62 0.51
CA GLU A 279 28.43 -5.19 0.33
C GLU A 279 29.24 -5.30 1.63
N ASP A 280 28.69 -4.82 2.74
CA ASP A 280 29.30 -4.92 4.08
C ASP A 280 29.52 -6.37 4.50
N LEU A 281 28.55 -7.24 4.22
CA LEU A 281 28.68 -8.67 4.49
C LEU A 281 29.77 -9.32 3.63
N ILE A 282 29.92 -8.94 2.36
CA ILE A 282 31.00 -9.45 1.49
C ILE A 282 32.36 -9.04 2.04
N ILE A 283 32.53 -7.79 2.46
CA ILE A 283 33.78 -7.30 3.08
C ILE A 283 34.07 -8.09 4.34
N THR A 284 33.08 -8.28 5.21
CA THR A 284 33.22 -9.03 6.46
C THR A 284 33.62 -10.49 6.21
N TYR A 285 32.92 -11.18 5.34
CA TYR A 285 33.22 -12.57 5.01
C TYR A 285 34.61 -12.74 4.31
N THR A 286 35.01 -11.74 3.52
CA THR A 286 36.34 -11.73 2.89
C THR A 286 37.44 -11.66 3.95
N ARG A 287 37.28 -10.78 4.97
CA ARG A 287 38.20 -10.68 6.09
C ARG A 287 38.28 -11.99 6.88
N LEU A 288 37.13 -12.61 7.17
CA LEU A 288 37.06 -13.89 7.87
C LEU A 288 37.68 -15.02 7.06
N ALA A 289 37.48 -15.07 5.74
CA ALA A 289 38.09 -16.06 4.85
C ALA A 289 39.63 -15.94 4.82
N ASN A 290 40.14 -14.71 4.81
CA ASN A 290 41.58 -14.45 4.84
C ASN A 290 42.18 -14.83 6.20
N ALA A 291 41.53 -14.51 7.32
CA ALA A 291 41.98 -14.94 8.65
C ALA A 291 41.99 -16.47 8.81
N ALA A 292 40.91 -17.13 8.33
CA ALA A 292 40.89 -18.61 8.34
C ALA A 292 42.00 -19.20 7.50
N ARG A 293 42.28 -18.64 6.31
CA ARG A 293 43.40 -19.07 5.46
C ARG A 293 44.78 -18.94 6.17
N GLN A 294 45.00 -17.78 6.84
CA GLN A 294 46.24 -17.57 7.60
C GLN A 294 46.37 -18.56 8.75
N GLY A 295 45.26 -18.85 9.45
CA GLY A 295 45.26 -19.90 10.49
C GLY A 295 45.58 -21.27 9.97
N ASP A 296 45.01 -21.66 8.81
CA ASP A 296 45.32 -22.96 8.16
C ASP A 296 46.81 -23.04 7.79
N ILE A 297 47.37 -21.99 7.16
CA ILE A 297 48.81 -21.94 6.81
C ILE A 297 49.70 -22.03 8.06
N THR A 298 49.37 -21.29 9.13
CA THR A 298 50.14 -21.33 10.38
C THR A 298 50.11 -22.72 11.02
N GLN A 299 48.97 -23.39 10.97
CA GLN A 299 48.83 -24.76 11.48
C GLN A 299 49.68 -25.75 10.65
N GLU A 300 49.60 -25.67 9.31
CA GLU A 300 50.41 -26.53 8.43
C GLU A 300 51.91 -26.34 8.68
N ILE A 301 52.38 -25.09 8.86
CA ILE A 301 53.77 -24.80 9.19
C ILE A 301 54.14 -25.41 10.55
N THR A 302 53.28 -25.25 11.57
CA THR A 302 53.50 -25.80 12.91
C THR A 302 53.56 -27.32 12.87
N GLU A 303 52.69 -27.97 12.11
CA GLU A 303 52.68 -29.44 11.96
C GLU A 303 53.98 -29.94 11.26
N ILE A 304 54.44 -29.22 10.21
CA ILE A 304 55.71 -29.57 9.51
C ILE A 304 56.91 -29.40 10.44
N VAL A 305 57.01 -28.29 11.18
CA VAL A 305 58.09 -28.02 12.12
C VAL A 305 58.11 -29.05 13.25
N SER A 306 56.96 -29.33 13.88
CA SER A 306 56.84 -30.33 14.92
C SER A 306 57.14 -31.73 14.44
N GLY A 307 56.79 -32.08 13.20
CA GLY A 307 57.16 -33.38 12.57
C GLY A 307 58.68 -33.52 12.27
N ALA A 308 59.30 -32.40 11.85
CA ALA A 308 60.74 -32.35 11.61
C ALA A 308 61.52 -32.48 12.93
N ASP A 309 61.15 -31.83 14.01
CA ASP A 309 61.72 -31.91 15.31
C ASP A 309 61.64 -33.36 15.91
N ALA A 310 60.50 -34.03 15.67
CA ALA A 310 60.26 -35.38 16.11
C ALA A 310 61.19 -36.42 15.38
N LEU A 311 61.50 -36.16 14.10
CA LEU A 311 62.43 -37.02 13.30
C LEU A 311 63.90 -36.71 13.54
N GLY A 312 64.26 -35.51 14.03
CA GLY A 312 65.58 -35.10 14.33
C GLY A 312 66.06 -35.49 15.74
N SER A 313 65.19 -36.03 16.57
CA SER A 313 65.46 -36.46 17.97
C SER A 313 65.72 -37.99 18.09
N GLU A 314 65.82 -38.75 16.99
CA GLU A 314 66.34 -40.09 16.91
C GLU A 314 67.85 -40.05 16.42
#